data_8ff90e385c97db18ed63fc1c75850c87
#
_entry.id   8ff90e385c97db18ed63fc1c75850c87
#
_cell.length_a   1.000
_cell.length_b   1.000
_cell.length_c   1.000
_cell.angle_alpha   90.00
_cell.angle_beta   90.00
_cell.angle_gamma   90.00
#
_symmetry.space_group_name_H-M   'P 1'
#
loop_
_entity.id
_entity.type
_entity.pdbx_description
1 polymer ?
#
loop_
_entity_poly.entity_id
_entity_poly.type
_entity_poly.pdbx_seq_one_letter_code
_entity_poly.pdbx_strand_id
1 'polypeptide(L)'
;MNVNIENIEQKFFKVVESDEWKELQEKFNDCTDIFVLGHGGNLAVASHAAIDITRLSNGTKIAMCPDSATVVTSLINDTDFDHWMHQWLKQTTSTKTPDQMKKCLILGMSSSGTSRDLIKALQWGYSNDIQLACITGKPLIEKVPNVTEVDLGCEYYHTVEVLTLLLSYELTYGSGKVCPPIGGNKPVDIAHYNNEIREHSYPDEEKNIAVDFDGVIHKNSKGYYDGTIYDDPIEGSYEALEKLSQKYDVVIFTAKAKPDRGLVNGKTGTQLVWEWLKEHDMDKFVTKVT
;
A
#
# COMPACT_ATOMS: atom_id res chain seq x y z
N MET A 1 13.36 37.84 -2.99
CA MET A 1 13.03 36.40 -2.82
C MET A 1 11.54 36.30 -3.01
N ASN A 2 11.07 35.43 -3.89
CA ASN A 2 9.64 35.33 -4.24
C ASN A 2 8.87 34.38 -3.31
N VAL A 3 9.57 33.63 -2.49
CA VAL A 3 8.98 32.75 -1.48
C VAL A 3 9.26 33.38 -0.12
N ASN A 4 8.19 33.62 0.63
CA ASN A 4 8.29 34.16 1.97
C ASN A 4 8.43 32.99 2.95
N ILE A 5 9.64 32.77 3.43
CA ILE A 5 9.95 31.67 4.35
C ILE A 5 9.94 32.25 5.78
N GLU A 6 8.98 31.84 6.57
CA GLU A 6 9.00 32.06 8.02
C GLU A 6 10.10 31.19 8.64
N ASN A 7 10.50 31.49 9.85
CA ASN A 7 11.54 30.71 10.54
C ASN A 7 11.05 29.30 10.90
N ILE A 8 11.14 28.38 9.93
CA ILE A 8 10.63 27.00 10.02
C ILE A 8 11.32 26.25 11.18
N GLU A 9 12.62 26.41 11.34
CA GLU A 9 13.39 25.74 12.40
C GLU A 9 12.90 26.16 13.80
N GLN A 10 12.77 27.46 14.03
CA GLN A 10 12.28 27.97 15.32
C GLN A 10 10.83 27.53 15.59
N LYS A 11 9.97 27.55 14.57
CA LYS A 11 8.58 27.10 14.71
C LYS A 11 8.51 25.60 14.99
N PHE A 12 9.35 24.80 14.32
CA PHE A 12 9.43 23.37 14.55
C PHE A 12 9.76 23.06 16.00
N PHE A 13 10.87 23.62 16.53
CA PHE A 13 11.25 23.38 17.92
C PHE A 13 10.21 23.87 18.92
N LYS A 14 9.59 25.03 18.68
CA LYS A 14 8.51 25.52 19.53
C LYS A 14 7.34 24.55 19.57
N VAL A 15 6.98 23.93 18.43
CA VAL A 15 5.86 22.98 18.35
C VAL A 15 6.21 21.69 19.08
N VAL A 16 7.36 21.09 18.82
CA VAL A 16 7.71 19.79 19.41
C VAL A 16 7.96 19.86 20.93
N GLU A 17 8.17 21.04 21.47
CA GLU A 17 8.27 21.28 22.91
C GLU A 17 6.90 21.58 23.57
N SER A 18 5.83 21.82 22.78
CA SER A 18 4.52 22.18 23.29
C SER A 18 3.79 21.01 23.96
N ASP A 19 2.85 21.34 24.83
CA ASP A 19 2.03 20.31 25.48
C ASP A 19 1.02 19.69 24.52
N GLU A 20 0.51 20.44 23.54
CA GLU A 20 -0.35 19.96 22.47
C GLU A 20 0.37 18.92 21.59
N TRP A 21 1.66 19.12 21.31
CA TRP A 21 2.44 18.14 20.57
C TRP A 21 2.62 16.84 21.36
N LYS A 22 2.94 16.93 22.64
CA LYS A 22 3.08 15.75 23.52
C LYS A 22 1.75 14.98 23.61
N GLU A 23 0.64 15.68 23.76
CA GLU A 23 -0.71 15.06 23.76
C GLU A 23 -1.00 14.37 22.43
N LEU A 24 -0.65 14.99 21.29
CA LEU A 24 -0.76 14.34 19.98
C LEU A 24 0.10 13.07 19.90
N GLN A 25 1.34 13.11 20.39
CA GLN A 25 2.22 11.93 20.42
C GLN A 25 1.63 10.79 21.29
N GLU A 26 1.05 11.11 22.42
CA GLU A 26 0.38 10.12 23.28
C GLU A 26 -0.82 9.47 22.56
N LYS A 27 -1.71 10.27 21.97
CA LYS A 27 -2.83 9.78 21.15
C LYS A 27 -2.34 8.91 19.97
N PHE A 28 -1.32 9.37 19.27
CA PHE A 28 -0.72 8.63 18.15
C PHE A 28 -0.15 7.28 18.61
N ASN A 29 0.54 7.25 19.75
CA ASN A 29 1.15 6.03 20.28
C ASN A 29 0.09 5.02 20.74
N ASP A 30 -1.02 5.46 21.30
CA ASP A 30 -2.12 4.62 21.79
C ASP A 30 -2.98 4.02 20.66
N CYS A 31 -2.99 4.63 19.47
CA CYS A 31 -3.83 4.22 18.35
C CYS A 31 -3.15 3.22 17.42
N THR A 32 -3.97 2.35 16.80
CA THR A 32 -3.53 1.37 15.79
C THR A 32 -3.92 1.79 14.37
N ASP A 33 -5.02 2.52 14.22
CA ASP A 33 -5.55 2.97 12.93
C ASP A 33 -5.52 4.51 12.86
N ILE A 34 -4.84 5.05 11.88
CA ILE A 34 -4.65 6.50 11.74
C ILE A 34 -5.30 6.95 10.42
N PHE A 35 -6.26 7.86 10.50
CA PHE A 35 -6.91 8.48 9.33
C PHE A 35 -6.34 9.87 9.13
N VAL A 36 -5.51 10.05 8.11
CA VAL A 36 -4.83 11.32 7.84
C VAL A 36 -5.61 12.08 6.77
N LEU A 37 -6.07 13.28 7.11
CA LEU A 37 -6.97 14.08 6.27
C LEU A 37 -6.35 15.45 5.96
N GLY A 38 -6.54 15.93 4.74
CA GLY A 38 -6.06 17.23 4.30
C GLY A 38 -6.58 17.61 2.91
N HIS A 39 -6.22 18.82 2.44
CA HIS A 39 -6.53 19.32 1.10
C HIS A 39 -5.27 19.86 0.42
N GLY A 40 -5.22 19.80 -0.91
CA GLY A 40 -4.14 20.37 -1.71
C GLY A 40 -2.76 19.87 -1.27
N GLY A 41 -1.85 20.79 -0.92
CA GLY A 41 -0.52 20.43 -0.42
C GLY A 41 -0.58 19.66 0.90
N ASN A 42 -1.52 19.98 1.79
CA ASN A 42 -1.73 19.19 3.01
C ASN A 42 -2.26 17.78 2.69
N LEU A 43 -3.01 17.56 1.61
CA LEU A 43 -3.38 16.22 1.17
C LEU A 43 -2.16 15.43 0.70
N ALA A 44 -1.23 16.07 -0.01
CA ALA A 44 0.03 15.42 -0.41
C ALA A 44 0.88 15.05 0.82
N VAL A 45 0.95 15.91 1.82
CA VAL A 45 1.61 15.61 3.11
C VAL A 45 0.90 14.47 3.84
N ALA A 46 -0.44 14.48 3.90
CA ALA A 46 -1.25 13.45 4.54
C ALA A 46 -1.06 12.07 3.88
N SER A 47 -1.06 12.03 2.55
CA SER A 47 -0.80 10.80 1.78
C SER A 47 0.59 10.24 2.06
N HIS A 48 1.63 11.10 2.03
CA HIS A 48 3.00 10.71 2.34
C HIS A 48 3.13 10.20 3.80
N ALA A 49 2.57 10.94 4.76
CA ALA A 49 2.56 10.55 6.16
C ALA A 49 1.89 9.19 6.39
N ALA A 50 0.76 8.93 5.75
CA ALA A 50 0.04 7.65 5.87
C ALA A 50 0.89 6.44 5.42
N ILE A 51 1.63 6.60 4.31
CA ILE A 51 2.55 5.56 3.82
C ILE A 51 3.68 5.33 4.81
N ASP A 52 4.31 6.41 5.30
CA ASP A 52 5.46 6.29 6.21
C ASP A 52 5.06 5.73 7.57
N ILE A 53 3.93 6.17 8.14
CA ILE A 53 3.41 5.62 9.40
C ILE A 53 3.18 4.11 9.26
N THR A 54 2.50 3.66 8.21
CA THR A 54 2.23 2.24 8.00
C THR A 54 3.52 1.45 7.81
N ARG A 55 4.41 1.91 6.95
CA ARG A 55 5.65 1.21 6.62
C ARG A 55 6.63 1.13 7.81
N LEU A 56 6.74 2.20 8.60
CA LEU A 56 7.76 2.34 9.65
C LEU A 56 7.27 1.89 11.03
N SER A 57 5.99 1.60 11.18
CA SER A 57 5.42 1.12 12.45
C SER A 57 5.65 -0.37 12.73
N ASN A 58 6.27 -1.10 11.82
CA ASN A 58 6.49 -2.56 11.94
C ASN A 58 5.18 -3.34 12.20
N GLY A 59 4.11 -2.97 11.49
CA GLY A 59 2.82 -3.64 11.61
C GLY A 59 1.99 -3.27 12.85
N THR A 60 2.45 -2.32 13.67
CA THR A 60 1.68 -1.88 14.85
C THR A 60 0.63 -0.83 14.53
N LYS A 61 0.75 -0.14 13.39
CA LYS A 61 -0.17 0.91 12.95
C LYS A 61 -0.49 0.76 11.47
N ILE A 62 -1.72 1.07 11.12
CA ILE A 62 -2.17 1.23 9.73
C ILE A 62 -2.66 2.67 9.58
N ALA A 63 -2.06 3.41 8.67
CA ALA A 63 -2.50 4.76 8.35
C ALA A 63 -3.08 4.81 6.93
N MET A 64 -4.16 5.57 6.79
CA MET A 64 -4.92 5.70 5.55
C MET A 64 -5.21 7.17 5.25
N CYS A 65 -5.17 7.51 3.96
CA CYS A 65 -5.51 8.83 3.46
C CYS A 65 -6.43 8.69 2.23
N PRO A 66 -7.52 9.46 2.11
CA PRO A 66 -8.40 9.43 0.95
C PRO A 66 -7.81 10.27 -0.21
N ASP A 67 -6.67 9.87 -0.76
CA ASP A 67 -5.90 10.60 -1.76
C ASP A 67 -6.23 10.22 -3.22
N SER A 68 -7.10 9.22 -3.42
CA SER A 68 -7.56 8.85 -4.76
C SER A 68 -8.63 9.80 -5.28
N ALA A 69 -8.40 10.38 -6.46
CA ALA A 69 -9.39 11.24 -7.12
C ALA A 69 -10.74 10.53 -7.30
N THR A 70 -10.76 9.24 -7.57
CA THR A 70 -11.98 8.44 -7.73
C THR A 70 -12.76 8.38 -6.40
N VAL A 71 -12.08 8.15 -5.27
CA VAL A 71 -12.71 8.11 -3.95
C VAL A 71 -13.29 9.49 -3.61
N VAL A 72 -12.49 10.55 -3.73
CA VAL A 72 -12.92 11.91 -3.39
C VAL A 72 -14.10 12.36 -4.24
N THR A 73 -14.01 12.21 -5.56
CA THR A 73 -15.07 12.70 -6.46
C THR A 73 -16.35 11.89 -6.36
N SER A 74 -16.29 10.57 -6.15
CA SER A 74 -17.49 9.76 -5.95
C SER A 74 -18.22 10.15 -4.66
N LEU A 75 -17.49 10.33 -3.57
CA LEU A 75 -18.09 10.72 -2.28
C LEU A 75 -18.67 12.15 -2.31
N ILE A 76 -18.01 13.09 -2.98
CA ILE A 76 -18.56 14.44 -3.19
C ILE A 76 -19.84 14.37 -4.04
N ASN A 77 -19.86 13.55 -5.09
CA ASN A 77 -21.03 13.38 -5.95
C ASN A 77 -22.22 12.75 -5.19
N ASP A 78 -21.95 11.78 -4.33
CA ASP A 78 -22.97 11.04 -3.59
C ASP A 78 -23.48 11.78 -2.34
N THR A 79 -22.70 12.76 -1.85
CA THR A 79 -23.04 13.58 -0.70
C THR A 79 -22.99 15.08 -1.07
N ASP A 80 -21.94 15.74 -0.66
CA ASP A 80 -21.53 17.09 -1.00
C ASP A 80 -20.08 17.33 -0.51
N PHE A 81 -19.53 18.52 -0.82
CA PHE A 81 -18.17 18.86 -0.43
C PHE A 81 -17.98 18.95 1.10
N ASP A 82 -19.00 19.34 1.85
CA ASP A 82 -18.89 19.48 3.30
C ASP A 82 -18.93 18.13 4.05
N HIS A 83 -19.40 17.04 3.42
CA HIS A 83 -19.68 15.78 4.11
C HIS A 83 -18.83 14.59 3.64
N TRP A 84 -18.08 14.70 2.54
CA TRP A 84 -17.36 13.58 1.94
C TRP A 84 -16.31 12.94 2.85
N MET A 85 -15.56 13.74 3.64
CA MET A 85 -14.51 13.21 4.52
C MET A 85 -15.08 12.32 5.63
N HIS A 86 -16.14 12.79 6.30
CA HIS A 86 -16.76 11.95 7.34
C HIS A 86 -17.50 10.75 6.75
N GLN A 87 -18.03 10.86 5.55
CA GLN A 87 -18.62 9.70 4.86
C GLN A 87 -17.56 8.65 4.50
N TRP A 88 -16.37 9.08 4.07
CA TRP A 88 -15.23 8.18 3.90
C TRP A 88 -14.84 7.50 5.21
N LEU A 89 -14.73 8.22 6.30
CA LEU A 89 -14.46 7.66 7.63
C LEU A 89 -15.52 6.64 8.03
N LYS A 90 -16.80 6.95 7.86
CA LYS A 90 -17.92 6.05 8.16
C LYS A 90 -17.83 4.74 7.37
N GLN A 91 -17.50 4.81 6.08
CA GLN A 91 -17.33 3.61 5.24
C GLN A 91 -16.11 2.79 5.70
N THR A 92 -14.97 3.45 5.91
CA THR A 92 -13.70 2.81 6.25
C THR A 92 -13.74 2.15 7.65
N THR A 93 -14.54 2.69 8.56
CA THR A 93 -14.69 2.16 9.93
C THR A 93 -15.91 1.29 10.13
N SER A 94 -16.70 1.02 9.09
CA SER A 94 -18.01 0.36 9.18
C SER A 94 -18.01 -1.03 9.83
N THR A 95 -16.88 -1.71 9.84
CA THR A 95 -16.70 -3.04 10.44
C THR A 95 -16.05 -3.00 11.83
N LYS A 96 -15.68 -1.83 12.32
CA LYS A 96 -14.98 -1.69 13.60
C LYS A 96 -15.96 -1.74 14.79
N THR A 97 -15.54 -2.43 15.83
CA THR A 97 -16.26 -2.43 17.11
C THR A 97 -16.03 -1.09 17.86
N PRO A 98 -16.87 -0.74 18.87
CA PRO A 98 -16.65 0.44 19.69
C PRO A 98 -15.25 0.51 20.33
N ASP A 99 -14.70 -0.61 20.76
CA ASP A 99 -13.36 -0.62 21.36
C ASP A 99 -12.26 -0.42 20.31
N GLN A 100 -12.45 -0.89 19.08
CA GLN A 100 -11.56 -0.59 17.96
C GLN A 100 -11.65 0.86 17.53
N MET A 101 -12.84 1.50 17.61
CA MET A 101 -12.99 2.93 17.33
C MET A 101 -12.15 3.79 18.28
N LYS A 102 -12.06 3.46 19.55
CA LYS A 102 -11.21 4.15 20.55
C LYS A 102 -9.71 4.03 20.26
N LYS A 103 -9.31 3.05 19.42
CA LYS A 103 -7.92 2.86 18.96
C LYS A 103 -7.69 3.49 17.58
N CYS A 104 -8.63 4.28 17.08
CA CYS A 104 -8.48 5.09 15.89
C CYS A 104 -8.07 6.52 16.24
N LEU A 105 -7.29 7.16 15.37
CA LEU A 105 -6.95 8.58 15.40
C LEU A 105 -7.35 9.23 14.07
N ILE A 106 -8.11 10.31 14.12
CA ILE A 106 -8.23 11.23 12.99
C ILE A 106 -7.18 12.34 13.17
N LEU A 107 -6.23 12.40 12.24
CA LEU A 107 -5.21 13.44 12.18
C LEU A 107 -5.51 14.37 11.00
N GLY A 108 -6.09 15.53 11.31
CA GLY A 108 -6.37 16.58 10.34
C GLY A 108 -5.16 17.45 10.05
N MET A 109 -5.00 17.90 8.80
CA MET A 109 -3.98 18.83 8.36
C MET A 109 -4.64 19.97 7.59
N SER A 110 -4.55 21.21 8.12
CA SER A 110 -5.22 22.37 7.52
C SER A 110 -4.39 23.64 7.66
N SER A 111 -4.15 24.33 6.55
CA SER A 111 -3.45 25.61 6.61
C SER A 111 -4.31 26.73 7.20
N SER A 112 -5.58 26.80 6.84
CA SER A 112 -6.47 27.89 7.22
C SER A 112 -7.29 27.65 8.50
N GLY A 113 -7.43 26.41 8.93
CA GLY A 113 -8.36 26.04 10.00
C GLY A 113 -9.86 26.18 9.67
N THR A 114 -10.20 26.47 8.39
CA THR A 114 -11.58 26.81 7.99
C THR A 114 -12.26 25.73 7.13
N SER A 115 -11.61 24.60 6.88
CA SER A 115 -12.13 23.52 6.04
C SER A 115 -13.32 22.82 6.70
N ARG A 116 -14.53 23.07 6.18
CA ARG A 116 -15.79 22.59 6.80
C ARG A 116 -15.90 21.07 6.83
N ASP A 117 -15.52 20.42 5.76
CA ASP A 117 -15.51 18.95 5.66
C ASP A 117 -14.57 18.31 6.68
N LEU A 118 -13.38 18.89 6.90
CA LEU A 118 -12.46 18.45 7.95
C LEU A 118 -13.07 18.66 9.35
N ILE A 119 -13.65 19.83 9.60
CA ILE A 119 -14.33 20.12 10.89
C ILE A 119 -15.46 19.11 11.13
N LYS A 120 -16.29 18.83 10.12
CA LYS A 120 -17.36 17.81 10.21
C LYS A 120 -16.82 16.40 10.40
N ALA A 121 -15.67 16.06 9.80
CA ALA A 121 -15.00 14.79 10.03
C ALA A 121 -14.54 14.66 11.50
N LEU A 122 -13.97 15.72 12.07
CA LEU A 122 -13.59 15.74 13.49
C LEU A 122 -14.81 15.67 14.42
N GLN A 123 -15.90 16.40 14.12
CA GLN A 123 -17.16 16.34 14.87
C GLN A 123 -17.77 14.93 14.84
N TRP A 124 -17.74 14.28 13.68
CA TRP A 124 -18.18 12.90 13.52
C TRP A 124 -17.29 11.95 14.34
N GLY A 125 -15.97 12.12 14.30
CA GLY A 125 -15.04 11.35 15.10
C GLY A 125 -15.28 11.47 16.60
N TYR A 126 -15.54 12.70 17.09
CA TYR A 126 -15.92 12.94 18.47
C TYR A 126 -17.19 12.16 18.88
N SER A 127 -18.21 12.15 18.01
CA SER A 127 -19.47 11.43 18.25
C SER A 127 -19.32 9.90 18.21
N ASN A 128 -18.16 9.38 17.76
CA ASN A 128 -17.88 7.95 17.63
C ASN A 128 -16.68 7.50 18.49
N ASP A 129 -16.32 8.26 19.52
CA ASP A 129 -15.24 7.95 20.48
C ASP A 129 -13.84 7.74 19.82
N ILE A 130 -13.61 8.37 18.68
CA ILE A 130 -12.31 8.34 18.00
C ILE A 130 -11.39 9.40 18.62
N GLN A 131 -10.09 9.11 18.76
CA GLN A 131 -9.08 10.09 19.14
C GLN A 131 -8.93 11.15 18.03
N LEU A 132 -8.78 12.42 18.43
CA LEU A 132 -8.79 13.54 17.50
C LEU A 132 -7.57 14.42 17.67
N ALA A 133 -6.93 14.77 16.57
CA ALA A 133 -5.88 15.78 16.51
C ALA A 133 -5.93 16.54 15.18
N CYS A 134 -5.44 17.77 15.19
CA CYS A 134 -5.32 18.58 13.99
C CYS A 134 -4.03 19.42 14.06
N ILE A 135 -3.25 19.39 12.99
CA ILE A 135 -2.12 20.30 12.78
C ILE A 135 -2.63 21.43 11.89
N THR A 136 -2.57 22.66 12.36
CA THR A 136 -3.16 23.80 11.68
C THR A 136 -2.20 24.98 11.54
N GLY A 137 -2.27 25.72 10.43
CA GLY A 137 -1.52 26.96 10.28
C GLY A 137 -2.15 28.12 11.04
N LYS A 138 -3.47 28.09 11.21
CA LYS A 138 -4.32 29.01 11.97
C LYS A 138 -5.32 28.20 12.79
N PRO A 139 -5.79 28.70 13.94
CA PRO A 139 -6.76 27.99 14.76
C PRO A 139 -8.01 27.55 13.98
N LEU A 140 -8.57 26.41 14.38
CA LEU A 140 -9.84 25.94 13.84
C LEU A 140 -10.94 26.98 14.08
N ILE A 141 -11.70 27.31 13.04
CA ILE A 141 -12.78 28.29 13.09
C ILE A 141 -13.93 27.86 14.03
N GLU A 142 -14.11 26.55 14.16
CA GLU A 142 -15.06 25.93 15.07
C GLU A 142 -14.33 24.99 16.03
N LYS A 143 -14.57 25.16 17.33
CA LYS A 143 -13.99 24.26 18.33
C LYS A 143 -14.72 22.92 18.31
N VAL A 144 -13.97 21.85 18.16
CA VAL A 144 -14.47 20.48 18.32
C VAL A 144 -13.95 19.93 19.65
N PRO A 145 -14.83 19.37 20.50
CA PRO A 145 -14.38 18.84 21.80
C PRO A 145 -13.33 17.72 21.62
N ASN A 146 -12.40 17.61 22.55
CA ASN A 146 -11.35 16.59 22.62
C ASN A 146 -10.37 16.57 21.42
N VAL A 147 -10.37 17.60 20.59
CA VAL A 147 -9.34 17.76 19.55
C VAL A 147 -8.07 18.31 20.16
N THR A 148 -6.96 17.61 20.01
CA THR A 148 -5.63 18.19 20.24
C THR A 148 -5.27 19.05 19.03
N GLU A 149 -5.30 20.35 19.21
CA GLU A 149 -5.03 21.31 18.15
C GLU A 149 -3.59 21.83 18.24
N VAL A 150 -2.75 21.43 17.29
CA VAL A 150 -1.36 21.91 17.17
C VAL A 150 -1.35 23.10 16.21
N ASP A 151 -1.43 24.32 16.76
CA ASP A 151 -1.39 25.57 15.99
C ASP A 151 0.04 25.98 15.68
N LEU A 152 0.38 26.04 14.40
CA LEU A 152 1.71 26.42 13.90
C LEU A 152 1.93 27.93 13.89
N GLY A 153 0.88 28.72 14.02
CA GLY A 153 0.94 30.19 13.97
C GLY A 153 1.58 30.71 12.67
N CYS A 154 1.25 30.13 11.53
CA CYS A 154 1.84 30.45 10.23
C CYS A 154 0.94 31.37 9.40
N GLU A 155 1.56 32.26 8.61
CA GLU A 155 0.87 33.18 7.71
C GLU A 155 0.75 32.63 6.28
N TYR A 156 1.64 31.70 5.86
CA TYR A 156 1.76 31.28 4.47
C TYR A 156 1.54 29.79 4.29
N TYR A 157 0.76 29.39 3.27
CA TYR A 157 0.41 28.00 2.97
C TYR A 157 1.65 27.10 2.85
N HIS A 158 2.65 27.52 2.07
CA HIS A 158 3.86 26.73 1.86
C HIS A 158 4.66 26.51 3.16
N THR A 159 4.65 27.47 4.08
CA THR A 159 5.29 27.29 5.41
C THR A 159 4.55 26.22 6.22
N VAL A 160 3.20 26.26 6.22
CA VAL A 160 2.38 25.25 6.90
C VAL A 160 2.67 23.86 6.31
N GLU A 161 2.63 23.71 5.00
CA GLU A 161 2.82 22.42 4.32
C GLU A 161 4.20 21.82 4.61
N VAL A 162 5.27 22.61 4.52
CA VAL A 162 6.63 22.14 4.81
C VAL A 162 6.79 21.79 6.29
N LEU A 163 6.28 22.64 7.19
CA LEU A 163 6.37 22.38 8.63
C LEU A 163 5.54 21.17 9.04
N THR A 164 4.34 20.99 8.49
CA THR A 164 3.51 19.80 8.72
C THR A 164 4.20 18.53 8.23
N LEU A 165 4.92 18.59 7.11
CA LEU A 165 5.71 17.45 6.62
C LEU A 165 6.83 17.10 7.61
N LEU A 166 7.59 18.08 8.10
CA LEU A 166 8.64 17.86 9.11
C LEU A 166 8.05 17.27 10.41
N LEU A 167 6.91 17.79 10.87
CA LEU A 167 6.21 17.27 12.04
C LEU A 167 5.68 15.85 11.83
N SER A 168 5.26 15.50 10.62
CA SER A 168 4.85 14.13 10.29
C SER A 168 6.01 13.14 10.41
N TYR A 169 7.20 13.54 10.01
CA TYR A 169 8.42 12.75 10.25
C TYR A 169 8.72 12.63 11.75
N GLU A 170 8.69 13.75 12.48
CA GLU A 170 8.90 13.73 13.92
C GLU A 170 7.90 12.82 14.65
N LEU A 171 6.63 12.89 14.30
CA LEU A 171 5.60 12.02 14.86
C LEU A 171 5.88 10.54 14.56
N THR A 172 6.29 10.22 13.32
CA THR A 172 6.54 8.85 12.87
C THR A 172 7.81 8.27 13.51
N TYR A 173 8.86 9.08 13.64
CA TYR A 173 10.15 8.66 14.18
C TYR A 173 10.29 8.89 15.69
N GLY A 174 9.46 9.73 16.29
CA GLY A 174 9.50 10.09 17.72
C GLY A 174 9.32 8.91 18.69
N SER A 175 8.91 7.75 18.20
CA SER A 175 8.87 6.48 18.95
C SER A 175 10.23 5.78 19.08
N GLY A 176 11.33 6.48 18.85
CA GLY A 176 12.71 5.96 18.99
C GLY A 176 13.35 5.42 17.70
N LYS A 177 12.70 5.62 16.55
CA LYS A 177 13.30 5.31 15.25
C LYS A 177 14.04 6.55 14.72
N VAL A 178 15.16 6.32 14.06
CA VAL A 178 15.94 7.39 13.43
C VAL A 178 15.72 7.34 11.92
N CYS A 179 15.47 8.51 11.31
CA CYS A 179 15.42 8.60 9.86
C CYS A 179 16.79 8.16 9.29
N PRO A 180 16.82 7.17 8.38
CA PRO A 180 18.08 6.69 7.81
C PRO A 180 18.75 7.79 6.96
N PRO A 181 20.09 7.89 6.93
CA PRO A 181 20.78 8.81 6.05
C PRO A 181 20.55 8.43 4.59
N ILE A 182 20.61 9.42 3.68
CA ILE A 182 20.53 9.18 2.24
C ILE A 182 21.60 8.16 1.82
N GLY A 183 21.21 7.11 1.10
CA GLY A 183 22.07 6.00 0.72
C GLY A 183 22.28 4.95 1.82
N GLY A 184 21.75 5.16 3.02
CA GLY A 184 21.71 4.14 4.10
C GLY A 184 20.67 3.07 3.88
N ASN A 185 19.65 3.33 3.09
CA ASN A 185 18.81 2.31 2.51
C ASN A 185 19.58 1.67 1.35
N LYS A 186 20.43 0.70 1.65
CA LYS A 186 20.80 -0.23 0.59
C LYS A 186 19.49 -0.71 -0.04
N PRO A 187 19.43 -0.84 -1.38
CA PRO A 187 18.33 -1.56 -2.01
C PRO A 187 18.12 -2.79 -1.15
N VAL A 188 16.88 -3.03 -0.70
CA VAL A 188 16.56 -4.26 0.04
C VAL A 188 17.26 -5.33 -0.76
N ASP A 189 18.25 -5.98 -0.15
CA ASP A 189 18.91 -7.08 -0.82
C ASP A 189 17.78 -8.06 -1.15
N ILE A 190 17.46 -8.16 -2.43
CA ILE A 190 16.37 -9.02 -2.90
C ILE A 190 16.58 -10.43 -2.36
N ALA A 191 17.85 -10.83 -2.14
CA ALA A 191 18.19 -12.07 -1.47
C ALA A 191 17.77 -12.07 0.02
N HIS A 192 17.89 -10.95 0.74
CA HIS A 192 17.45 -10.85 2.15
C HIS A 192 15.93 -10.81 2.25
N TYR A 193 15.27 -10.01 1.41
CA TYR A 193 13.81 -9.98 1.31
C TYR A 193 13.24 -11.36 0.89
N ASN A 194 13.87 -12.03 -0.05
CA ASN A 194 13.51 -13.40 -0.42
C ASN A 194 13.80 -14.41 0.71
N ASN A 195 14.77 -14.15 1.59
CA ASN A 195 15.04 -15.01 2.74
C ASN A 195 14.03 -14.74 3.86
N GLU A 196 13.63 -13.50 4.13
CA GLU A 196 12.55 -13.20 5.09
C GLU A 196 11.20 -13.76 4.63
N ILE A 197 10.89 -13.67 3.32
CA ILE A 197 9.71 -14.35 2.76
C ILE A 197 9.85 -15.87 2.88
N ARG A 198 11.06 -16.43 2.74
CA ARG A 198 11.31 -17.86 2.90
C ARG A 198 11.25 -18.34 4.36
N GLU A 199 11.63 -17.51 5.33
CA GLU A 199 11.50 -17.86 6.76
C GLU A 199 10.05 -17.85 7.23
N HIS A 200 9.14 -17.13 6.55
CA HIS A 200 7.70 -17.18 6.73
C HIS A 200 6.96 -18.05 5.72
N SER A 201 7.65 -18.58 4.72
CA SER A 201 7.07 -19.45 3.71
C SER A 201 7.13 -20.90 4.15
N TYR A 202 5.97 -21.46 4.31
CA TYR A 202 5.60 -22.88 4.29
C TYR A 202 6.76 -23.88 4.49
N PRO A 203 6.67 -24.78 5.50
CA PRO A 203 7.70 -25.77 5.73
C PRO A 203 7.85 -26.67 4.49
N ASP A 204 9.06 -26.74 3.94
CA ASP A 204 9.51 -27.69 2.90
C ASP A 204 8.57 -27.90 1.70
N GLU A 205 7.93 -26.83 1.21
CA GLU A 205 7.21 -26.94 -0.06
C GLU A 205 8.21 -26.97 -1.22
N GLU A 206 8.04 -27.98 -2.05
CA GLU A 206 8.70 -28.27 -3.31
C GLU A 206 8.95 -26.97 -4.09
N LYS A 207 10.18 -26.77 -4.54
CA LYS A 207 10.57 -25.59 -5.34
C LYS A 207 9.96 -25.67 -6.73
N ASN A 208 8.65 -25.48 -6.83
CA ASN A 208 7.94 -25.51 -8.08
C ASN A 208 8.14 -24.21 -8.88
N ILE A 209 8.44 -24.34 -10.17
CA ILE A 209 8.41 -23.24 -11.13
C ILE A 209 7.38 -23.55 -12.22
N ALA A 210 6.46 -22.64 -12.43
CA ALA A 210 5.49 -22.75 -13.52
C ALA A 210 6.07 -22.11 -14.79
N VAL A 211 6.05 -22.88 -15.88
CA VAL A 211 6.50 -22.42 -17.20
C VAL A 211 5.34 -22.56 -18.17
N ASP A 212 5.02 -21.47 -18.87
CA ASP A 212 3.99 -21.50 -19.92
C ASP A 212 4.46 -22.34 -21.11
N PHE A 213 3.50 -22.97 -21.78
CA PHE A 213 3.76 -23.87 -22.89
C PHE A 213 3.68 -23.19 -24.25
N ASP A 214 2.54 -22.56 -24.55
CA ASP A 214 2.26 -22.01 -25.87
C ASP A 214 2.93 -20.63 -26.07
N GLY A 215 3.85 -20.54 -27.00
CA GLY A 215 4.64 -19.33 -27.27
C GLY A 215 5.86 -19.14 -26.35
N VAL A 216 6.12 -20.09 -25.43
CA VAL A 216 7.31 -20.09 -24.56
C VAL A 216 8.18 -21.33 -24.76
N ILE A 217 7.60 -22.53 -24.78
CA ILE A 217 8.31 -23.79 -25.09
C ILE A 217 7.92 -24.25 -26.47
N HIS A 218 6.63 -24.40 -26.74
CA HIS A 218 6.07 -24.72 -28.05
C HIS A 218 5.88 -23.41 -28.84
N LYS A 219 6.33 -23.38 -30.10
CA LYS A 219 6.32 -22.17 -30.93
C LYS A 219 4.94 -21.55 -31.16
N ASN A 220 3.89 -22.40 -31.25
CA ASN A 220 2.48 -22.01 -31.36
C ASN A 220 2.20 -21.01 -32.50
N SER A 221 2.79 -21.19 -33.67
CA SER A 221 2.72 -20.23 -34.80
C SER A 221 1.33 -19.99 -35.35
N LYS A 222 0.40 -20.94 -35.15
CA LYS A 222 -0.99 -20.89 -35.60
C LYS A 222 -1.99 -20.58 -34.49
N GLY A 223 -1.53 -20.28 -33.27
CA GLY A 223 -2.40 -20.09 -32.12
C GLY A 223 -3.18 -21.34 -31.74
N TYR A 224 -4.47 -21.20 -31.38
CA TYR A 224 -5.29 -22.35 -30.95
C TYR A 224 -5.52 -23.39 -32.04
N TYR A 225 -5.65 -22.99 -33.29
CA TYR A 225 -5.89 -23.81 -34.47
C TYR A 225 -6.98 -24.91 -34.21
N ASP A 226 -6.61 -26.21 -34.33
CA ASP A 226 -7.49 -27.36 -34.10
C ASP A 226 -7.31 -28.02 -32.71
N GLY A 227 -6.51 -27.41 -31.87
CA GLY A 227 -6.21 -27.90 -30.53
C GLY A 227 -5.10 -28.92 -30.43
N THR A 228 -4.50 -29.36 -31.57
CA THR A 228 -3.30 -30.19 -31.56
C THR A 228 -2.06 -29.38 -31.20
N ILE A 229 -0.92 -30.08 -31.01
CA ILE A 229 0.39 -29.46 -30.85
C ILE A 229 1.15 -29.78 -32.14
N TYR A 230 1.57 -28.74 -32.87
CA TYR A 230 1.92 -28.87 -34.28
C TYR A 230 3.26 -28.26 -34.65
N ASP A 231 3.86 -27.46 -33.76
CA ASP A 231 5.17 -26.83 -34.01
C ASP A 231 6.28 -27.48 -33.20
N ASP A 232 7.51 -27.22 -33.65
CA ASP A 232 8.72 -27.53 -32.91
C ASP A 232 8.92 -26.64 -31.67
N PRO A 233 9.84 -27.02 -30.76
CA PRO A 233 10.26 -26.18 -29.67
C PRO A 233 10.83 -24.84 -30.15
N ILE A 234 10.66 -23.81 -29.30
CA ILE A 234 11.37 -22.56 -29.48
C ILE A 234 12.86 -22.78 -29.20
N GLU A 235 13.72 -22.20 -30.02
CA GLU A 235 15.15 -22.24 -29.85
C GLU A 235 15.57 -21.80 -28.42
N GLY A 236 16.37 -22.62 -27.76
CA GLY A 236 16.81 -22.39 -26.38
C GLY A 236 15.87 -22.91 -25.30
N SER A 237 14.65 -23.41 -25.65
CA SER A 237 13.69 -23.90 -24.64
C SER A 237 14.18 -25.20 -23.97
N TYR A 238 14.88 -26.06 -24.69
CA TYR A 238 15.46 -27.27 -24.14
C TYR A 238 16.50 -26.95 -23.05
N GLU A 239 17.49 -26.10 -23.36
CA GLU A 239 18.54 -25.69 -22.44
C GLU A 239 17.97 -24.90 -21.24
N ALA A 240 16.91 -24.15 -21.46
CA ALA A 240 16.20 -23.43 -20.39
C ALA A 240 15.53 -24.40 -19.40
N LEU A 241 14.80 -25.40 -19.90
CA LEU A 241 14.16 -26.42 -19.05
C LEU A 241 15.20 -27.27 -18.33
N GLU A 242 16.30 -27.66 -18.99
CA GLU A 242 17.39 -28.36 -18.35
C GLU A 242 17.99 -27.59 -17.17
N LYS A 243 18.28 -26.31 -17.34
CA LYS A 243 18.79 -25.46 -16.27
C LYS A 243 17.78 -25.24 -15.13
N LEU A 244 16.51 -25.09 -15.45
CA LEU A 244 15.45 -24.93 -14.46
C LEU A 244 15.26 -26.20 -13.63
N SER A 245 15.25 -27.38 -14.28
CA SER A 245 15.08 -28.67 -13.60
C SER A 245 16.21 -29.03 -12.62
N GLN A 246 17.38 -28.39 -12.75
CA GLN A 246 18.47 -28.55 -11.77
C GLN A 246 18.21 -27.90 -10.44
N LYS A 247 17.24 -26.95 -10.37
CA LYS A 247 16.97 -26.12 -9.20
C LYS A 247 15.52 -26.18 -8.74
N TYR A 248 14.60 -26.55 -9.64
CA TYR A 248 13.16 -26.46 -9.43
C TYR A 248 12.44 -27.69 -9.95
N ASP A 249 11.32 -28.03 -9.36
CA ASP A 249 10.33 -28.91 -9.94
C ASP A 249 9.55 -28.14 -11.01
N VAL A 250 9.83 -28.44 -12.27
CA VAL A 250 9.26 -27.70 -13.39
C VAL A 250 7.83 -28.17 -13.66
N VAL A 251 6.88 -27.25 -13.54
CA VAL A 251 5.46 -27.47 -13.84
C VAL A 251 5.11 -26.74 -15.12
N ILE A 252 4.69 -27.46 -16.15
CA ILE A 252 4.12 -26.83 -17.34
C ILE A 252 2.70 -26.37 -17.05
N PHE A 253 2.48 -25.07 -17.16
CA PHE A 253 1.17 -24.44 -16.98
C PHE A 253 0.61 -24.04 -18.35
N THR A 254 -0.54 -24.60 -18.75
CA THR A 254 -1.10 -24.32 -20.08
C THR A 254 -2.61 -24.43 -20.12
N ALA A 255 -3.25 -23.54 -20.90
CA ALA A 255 -4.67 -23.63 -21.18
C ALA A 255 -5.09 -24.93 -21.87
N LYS A 256 -4.17 -25.68 -22.46
CA LYS A 256 -4.43 -26.99 -23.04
C LYS A 256 -4.78 -28.03 -21.99
N ALA A 257 -4.28 -27.90 -20.76
CA ALA A 257 -4.50 -28.84 -19.67
C ALA A 257 -5.80 -28.61 -18.87
N LYS A 258 -6.62 -27.63 -19.24
CA LYS A 258 -7.91 -27.36 -18.55
C LYS A 258 -8.81 -28.60 -18.52
N PRO A 259 -9.40 -28.97 -17.34
CA PRO A 259 -10.20 -30.19 -17.20
C PRO A 259 -11.50 -30.18 -18.04
N ASP A 260 -12.06 -29.01 -18.33
CA ASP A 260 -13.29 -28.82 -19.10
C ASP A 260 -13.05 -28.77 -20.62
N ARG A 261 -11.82 -28.90 -21.05
CA ARG A 261 -11.48 -28.93 -22.47
C ARG A 261 -11.88 -30.25 -23.10
N GLY A 262 -12.55 -30.21 -24.27
CA GLY A 262 -12.88 -31.37 -25.04
C GLY A 262 -11.67 -32.21 -25.50
N LEU A 263 -11.86 -33.50 -25.73
CA LEU A 263 -10.80 -34.34 -26.25
C LEU A 263 -10.44 -33.97 -27.70
N VAL A 264 -9.14 -33.94 -27.98
CA VAL A 264 -8.60 -33.76 -29.33
C VAL A 264 -8.00 -35.10 -29.78
N ASN A 265 -8.53 -35.68 -30.86
CA ASN A 265 -8.16 -37.01 -31.34
C ASN A 265 -8.23 -38.09 -30.22
N GLY A 266 -9.21 -37.99 -29.33
CA GLY A 266 -9.43 -38.94 -28.22
C GLY A 266 -8.47 -38.75 -27.03
N LYS A 267 -7.69 -37.69 -27.00
CA LYS A 267 -6.69 -37.42 -25.95
C LYS A 267 -7.03 -36.10 -25.19
N THR A 268 -6.71 -36.05 -23.92
CA THR A 268 -6.76 -34.82 -23.14
C THR A 268 -5.60 -33.89 -23.55
N GLY A 269 -5.75 -32.57 -23.31
CA GLY A 269 -4.65 -31.63 -23.58
C GLY A 269 -3.38 -31.93 -22.78
N THR A 270 -3.52 -32.40 -21.54
CA THR A 270 -2.39 -32.87 -20.71
C THR A 270 -1.64 -34.04 -21.40
N GLN A 271 -2.39 -35.01 -21.95
CA GLN A 271 -1.77 -36.13 -22.67
C GLN A 271 -1.04 -35.67 -23.92
N LEU A 272 -1.60 -34.76 -24.69
CA LEU A 272 -0.97 -34.19 -25.87
C LEU A 272 0.33 -33.45 -25.52
N VAL A 273 0.36 -32.67 -24.46
CA VAL A 273 1.56 -31.96 -24.02
C VAL A 273 2.65 -32.93 -23.57
N TRP A 274 2.30 -33.98 -22.81
CA TRP A 274 3.28 -35.02 -22.41
C TRP A 274 3.84 -35.78 -23.59
N GLU A 275 3.04 -36.10 -24.60
CA GLU A 275 3.52 -36.79 -25.84
C GLU A 275 4.48 -35.89 -26.61
N TRP A 276 4.14 -34.60 -26.75
CA TRP A 276 5.01 -33.64 -27.41
C TRP A 276 6.34 -33.43 -26.66
N LEU A 277 6.31 -33.32 -25.32
CA LEU A 277 7.50 -33.23 -24.50
C LEU A 277 8.42 -34.48 -24.70
N LYS A 278 7.83 -35.66 -24.76
CA LYS A 278 8.56 -36.91 -25.01
C LYS A 278 9.16 -36.96 -26.42
N GLU A 279 8.41 -36.51 -27.41
CA GLU A 279 8.91 -36.46 -28.80
C GLU A 279 10.16 -35.58 -28.93
N HIS A 280 10.27 -34.54 -28.10
CA HIS A 280 11.38 -33.61 -28.07
C HIS A 280 12.39 -33.85 -26.94
N ASP A 281 12.32 -35.00 -26.25
CA ASP A 281 13.24 -35.41 -25.17
C ASP A 281 13.28 -34.40 -23.99
N MET A 282 12.17 -33.66 -23.74
CA MET A 282 12.03 -32.64 -22.71
C MET A 282 11.26 -33.13 -21.49
N ASP A 283 10.56 -34.26 -21.55
CA ASP A 283 9.73 -34.81 -20.49
C ASP A 283 10.53 -35.09 -19.20
N LYS A 284 11.80 -35.41 -19.31
CA LYS A 284 12.72 -35.63 -18.19
C LYS A 284 12.98 -34.41 -17.32
N PHE A 285 12.70 -33.21 -17.82
CA PHE A 285 12.86 -31.95 -17.11
C PHE A 285 11.59 -31.48 -16.43
N VAL A 286 10.44 -32.09 -16.68
CA VAL A 286 9.11 -31.65 -16.26
C VAL A 286 8.53 -32.62 -15.25
N THR A 287 8.08 -32.11 -14.12
CA THR A 287 7.45 -32.90 -13.05
C THR A 287 5.93 -32.99 -13.21
N LYS A 288 5.30 -31.96 -13.79
CA LYS A 288 3.84 -31.87 -13.89
C LYS A 288 3.43 -31.03 -15.09
N VAL A 289 2.26 -31.37 -15.68
CA VAL A 289 1.52 -30.54 -16.65
C VAL A 289 0.15 -30.23 -16.07
N THR A 290 -0.25 -28.94 -16.01
CA THR A 290 -1.51 -28.48 -15.38
C THR A 290 -2.09 -27.26 -16.08
#